data_0ffd8cf827db825180d4a620ff284a6d
#
_entry.id   0ffd8cf827db825180d4a620ff284a6d
#
_cell.length_a   1.000
_cell.length_b   1.000
_cell.length_c   1.000
_cell.angle_alpha   90.00
_cell.angle_beta   90.00
_cell.angle_gamma   90.00
#
_symmetry.space_group_name_H-M   'P 1'
#
loop_
_entity.id
_entity.type
_entity.pdbx_description
1 polymer ?
#
loop_
_entity_poly.entity_id
_entity_poly.type
_entity_poly.pdbx_seq_one_letter_code
_entity_poly.pdbx_strand_id
1 'polypeptide(L)'
;MSDQSSFQPLNILFGSACNLKCGYCLQQDGTPKVNKKADLNDFILKFWDYLDRTNKKFSSVHYWGGEPMLYWKRIKEVYKLIAPFVGAKRHRITTNGTLITKEYVDFCNNYSDIFTVVSFHDGRITDDKWRLIGKLNHFSIEALIHHKRVSPLMLRDDYERICDLMGKRPPIGFDMIKANDGCHSDYWMTEEDLCDYFASMVLIYELANIKKDPFCQAVIAQFLYRYRKDLKYKGIKPNPCVNNHILSIDLFGNTYNCHHNNSPENITGNIFNPDFIPPKPISFNLSRFSSTTDCRNCKTYPSCGGGCYTSNTHEIDCFYYKTREELAKLWLEELEKHERETSRIRQDLQRP
;
A
#
# COMPACT_ATOMS: atom_id res chain seq x y z
N MET A 1 8.52 23.92 -17.68
CA MET A 1 8.28 22.50 -17.37
C MET A 1 8.78 22.31 -15.95
N SER A 2 7.91 22.32 -14.95
CA SER A 2 8.27 22.09 -13.54
C SER A 2 8.70 20.63 -13.40
N ASP A 3 9.90 20.46 -12.88
CA ASP A 3 10.57 19.18 -12.63
C ASP A 3 9.71 18.27 -11.71
N GLN A 4 8.82 17.46 -12.29
CA GLN A 4 8.01 16.47 -11.58
C GLN A 4 8.83 15.21 -11.23
N SER A 5 10.11 15.16 -11.59
CA SER A 5 10.99 14.00 -11.36
C SER A 5 11.53 13.90 -9.91
N SER A 6 11.30 14.90 -9.05
CA SER A 6 12.02 15.04 -7.78
C SER A 6 11.38 14.37 -6.55
N PHE A 7 10.15 13.82 -6.64
CA PHE A 7 9.44 13.33 -5.45
C PHE A 7 8.91 11.89 -5.59
N GLN A 8 9.78 10.95 -5.97
CA GLN A 8 9.41 9.53 -5.97
C GLN A 8 9.44 8.94 -4.55
N PRO A 9 8.60 7.94 -4.21
CA PRO A 9 8.73 7.16 -2.98
C PRO A 9 10.02 6.31 -3.00
N LEU A 10 10.59 6.08 -1.81
CA LEU A 10 11.71 5.18 -1.59
C LEU A 10 11.26 3.97 -0.76
N ASN A 11 11.53 2.75 -1.24
CA ASN A 11 11.43 1.54 -0.44
C ASN A 11 12.83 1.04 -0.09
N ILE A 12 13.10 0.77 1.20
CA ILE A 12 14.36 0.21 1.68
C ILE A 12 14.07 -1.19 2.23
N LEU A 13 14.63 -2.21 1.58
CA LEU A 13 14.50 -3.61 1.99
C LEU A 13 15.61 -3.98 2.98
N PHE A 14 15.22 -4.35 4.20
CA PHE A 14 16.15 -4.75 5.27
C PHE A 14 16.50 -6.24 5.25
N GLY A 15 15.70 -7.05 4.60
CA GLY A 15 15.87 -8.49 4.44
C GLY A 15 14.53 -9.21 4.28
N SER A 16 14.56 -10.49 3.97
CA SER A 16 13.37 -11.30 3.67
C SER A 16 12.91 -12.19 4.82
N ALA A 17 13.59 -12.18 5.99
CA ALA A 17 13.16 -13.00 7.11
C ALA A 17 11.82 -12.52 7.68
N CYS A 18 10.94 -13.47 7.96
CA CYS A 18 9.64 -13.24 8.58
C CYS A 18 9.39 -14.32 9.64
N ASN A 19 8.69 -13.96 10.70
CA ASN A 19 8.27 -14.91 11.74
C ASN A 19 6.93 -15.59 11.41
N LEU A 20 6.28 -15.24 10.28
CA LEU A 20 5.07 -15.87 9.77
C LEU A 20 5.33 -16.54 8.40
N LYS A 21 4.42 -17.48 8.05
CA LYS A 21 4.39 -18.17 6.75
C LYS A 21 2.99 -18.05 6.16
N CYS A 22 2.63 -16.85 5.67
CA CYS A 22 1.32 -16.62 5.07
C CYS A 22 1.27 -17.20 3.67
N GLY A 23 0.30 -18.08 3.35
CA GLY A 23 0.19 -18.73 2.04
C GLY A 23 -0.04 -17.74 0.87
N TYR A 24 -0.49 -16.53 1.15
CA TYR A 24 -0.66 -15.44 0.19
C TYR A 24 0.55 -14.48 0.11
N CYS A 25 1.65 -14.76 0.80
CA CYS A 25 2.79 -13.86 0.84
C CYS A 25 3.60 -13.95 -0.46
N LEU A 26 3.74 -12.83 -1.15
CA LEU A 26 4.52 -12.73 -2.39
C LEU A 26 6.04 -12.90 -2.20
N GLN A 27 6.50 -12.99 -0.94
CA GLN A 27 7.92 -13.11 -0.61
C GLN A 27 8.32 -14.53 -0.17
N GLN A 28 7.42 -15.54 -0.24
CA GLN A 28 7.71 -16.88 0.28
C GLN A 28 8.46 -17.79 -0.67
N ASP A 29 8.13 -17.76 -1.96
CA ASP A 29 8.68 -18.69 -2.93
C ASP A 29 9.75 -18.02 -3.79
N GLY A 30 10.99 -18.56 -3.68
CA GLY A 30 12.08 -18.25 -4.60
C GLY A 30 12.87 -16.97 -4.31
N THR A 31 12.46 -16.12 -3.36
CA THR A 31 13.33 -15.00 -2.97
C THR A 31 14.54 -15.54 -2.19
N PRO A 32 15.77 -15.45 -2.73
CA PRO A 32 16.94 -15.83 -1.99
C PRO A 32 16.95 -15.05 -0.68
N LYS A 33 16.93 -15.75 0.44
CA LYS A 33 17.17 -15.12 1.74
C LYS A 33 18.56 -14.51 1.64
N VAL A 34 18.64 -13.19 1.49
CA VAL A 34 19.92 -12.49 1.50
C VAL A 34 20.46 -12.60 2.92
N ASN A 35 21.18 -13.70 3.17
CA ASN A 35 21.75 -14.03 4.49
C ASN A 35 22.99 -13.19 4.82
N LYS A 36 23.43 -12.33 3.92
CA LYS A 36 24.56 -11.44 4.18
C LYS A 36 24.07 -10.26 5.04
N LYS A 37 24.59 -10.14 6.24
CA LYS A 37 24.41 -8.93 7.06
C LYS A 37 25.12 -7.79 6.36
N ALA A 38 24.39 -6.89 5.70
CA ALA A 38 24.98 -5.66 5.19
C ALA A 38 25.56 -4.83 6.35
N ASP A 39 26.70 -4.22 6.12
CA ASP A 39 27.24 -3.22 7.06
C ASP A 39 26.36 -1.97 6.98
N LEU A 40 25.82 -1.58 8.11
CA LEU A 40 24.88 -0.46 8.16
C LEU A 40 25.59 0.89 8.02
N ASN A 41 26.82 1.00 8.53
CA ASN A 41 27.62 2.21 8.39
C ASN A 41 28.02 2.41 6.92
N ASP A 42 28.45 1.35 6.25
CA ASP A 42 28.76 1.38 4.82
C ASP A 42 27.54 1.79 4.00
N PHE A 43 26.36 1.21 4.28
CA PHE A 43 25.11 1.61 3.64
C PHE A 43 24.82 3.10 3.83
N ILE A 44 24.89 3.60 5.06
CA ILE A 44 24.57 4.99 5.38
C ILE A 44 25.51 5.96 4.69
N LEU A 45 26.82 5.71 4.74
CA LEU A 45 27.83 6.58 4.10
C LEU A 45 27.62 6.63 2.59
N LYS A 46 27.42 5.48 1.94
CA LYS A 46 27.17 5.41 0.49
C LYS A 46 25.82 6.01 0.09
N PHE A 47 24.81 5.89 0.96
CA PHE A 47 23.50 6.48 0.71
C PHE A 47 23.55 8.01 0.82
N TRP A 48 24.32 8.55 1.77
CA TRP A 48 24.54 9.99 1.84
C TRP A 48 25.29 10.52 0.61
N ASP A 49 26.35 9.82 0.16
CA ASP A 49 27.05 10.16 -1.09
C ASP A 49 26.07 10.15 -2.28
N TYR A 50 25.20 9.14 -2.37
CA TYR A 50 24.16 9.09 -3.39
C TYR A 50 23.21 10.29 -3.32
N LEU A 51 22.73 10.67 -2.14
CA LEU A 51 21.84 11.82 -1.96
C LEU A 51 22.54 13.15 -2.34
N ASP A 52 23.78 13.32 -1.91
CA ASP A 52 24.59 14.52 -2.21
C ASP A 52 24.83 14.64 -3.72
N ARG A 53 25.34 13.60 -4.34
CA ARG A 53 25.67 13.52 -5.75
C ARG A 53 24.46 13.74 -6.67
N THR A 54 23.28 13.27 -6.26
CA THR A 54 22.07 13.32 -7.08
C THR A 54 21.11 14.45 -6.69
N ASN A 55 21.31 15.09 -5.56
CA ASN A 55 20.38 16.03 -4.93
C ASN A 55 18.94 15.49 -4.84
N LYS A 56 18.79 14.16 -4.72
CA LYS A 56 17.46 13.51 -4.70
C LYS A 56 16.76 13.72 -3.38
N LYS A 57 15.44 13.99 -3.49
CA LYS A 57 14.49 13.99 -2.38
C LYS A 57 13.37 13.01 -2.67
N PHE A 58 12.76 12.49 -1.60
CA PHE A 58 11.72 11.48 -1.71
C PHE A 58 10.41 12.01 -1.11
N SER A 59 9.27 11.59 -1.67
CA SER A 59 7.95 11.95 -1.13
C SER A 59 7.63 11.19 0.17
N SER A 60 8.12 9.96 0.26
CA SER A 60 7.99 9.08 1.43
C SER A 60 9.09 8.05 1.43
N VAL A 61 9.39 7.50 2.60
CA VAL A 61 10.26 6.32 2.75
C VAL A 61 9.45 5.18 3.35
N HIS A 62 9.55 4.00 2.76
CA HIS A 62 8.95 2.79 3.29
C HIS A 62 10.04 1.80 3.69
N TYR A 63 10.08 1.47 4.96
CA TYR A 63 10.99 0.47 5.51
C TYR A 63 10.34 -0.90 5.37
N TRP A 64 10.93 -1.74 4.54
CA TRP A 64 10.36 -2.97 4.06
C TRP A 64 11.19 -4.18 4.46
N GLY A 65 10.55 -5.36 4.48
CA GLY A 65 11.22 -6.64 4.74
C GLY A 65 10.19 -7.76 4.75
N GLY A 66 10.60 -8.97 5.10
CA GLY A 66 9.67 -10.04 5.42
C GLY A 66 8.79 -9.62 6.59
N GLU A 67 9.41 -9.46 7.79
CA GLU A 67 8.80 -8.74 8.92
C GLU A 67 9.76 -7.66 9.42
N PRO A 68 9.43 -6.37 9.26
CA PRO A 68 10.32 -5.26 9.64
C PRO A 68 10.69 -5.24 11.12
N MET A 69 9.84 -5.76 12.01
CA MET A 69 10.16 -5.77 13.44
C MET A 69 11.34 -6.68 13.79
N LEU A 70 11.67 -7.67 12.96
CA LEU A 70 12.91 -8.45 13.09
C LEU A 70 14.18 -7.59 12.86
N TYR A 71 14.03 -6.51 12.13
CA TYR A 71 15.10 -5.55 11.77
C TYR A 71 14.96 -4.22 12.50
N TRP A 72 14.10 -4.11 13.51
CA TRP A 72 13.71 -2.86 14.14
C TRP A 72 14.90 -2.00 14.58
N LYS A 73 15.89 -2.61 15.23
CA LYS A 73 17.09 -1.88 15.67
C LYS A 73 17.79 -1.17 14.51
N ARG A 74 17.93 -1.87 13.38
CA ARG A 74 18.55 -1.34 12.16
C ARG A 74 17.69 -0.27 11.49
N ILE A 75 16.39 -0.50 11.41
CA ILE A 75 15.42 0.48 10.86
C ILE A 75 15.49 1.77 11.67
N LYS A 76 15.49 1.68 13.00
CA LYS A 76 15.58 2.83 13.90
C LYS A 76 16.86 3.63 13.69
N GLU A 77 17.98 2.97 13.49
CA GLU A 77 19.27 3.59 13.23
C GLU A 77 19.28 4.29 11.86
N VAL A 78 18.88 3.58 10.80
CA VAL A 78 18.77 4.16 9.45
C VAL A 78 17.81 5.36 9.46
N TYR A 79 16.63 5.24 10.05
CA TYR A 79 15.68 6.36 10.16
C TYR A 79 16.34 7.60 10.76
N LYS A 80 17.01 7.47 11.92
CA LYS A 80 17.64 8.60 12.60
C LYS A 80 18.71 9.30 11.75
N LEU A 81 19.42 8.53 10.93
CA LEU A 81 20.56 9.03 10.16
C LEU A 81 20.18 9.53 8.76
N ILE A 82 19.08 9.05 8.17
CA ILE A 82 18.70 9.47 6.82
C ILE A 82 17.48 10.40 6.78
N ALA A 83 16.56 10.33 7.74
CA ALA A 83 15.31 11.11 7.70
C ALA A 83 15.52 12.62 7.52
N PRO A 84 16.53 13.27 8.16
CA PRO A 84 16.78 14.71 7.97
C PRO A 84 17.19 15.08 6.55
N PHE A 85 17.74 14.14 5.77
CA PHE A 85 18.35 14.41 4.46
C PHE A 85 17.46 14.00 3.28
N VAL A 86 16.57 13.02 3.45
CA VAL A 86 15.76 12.48 2.34
C VAL A 86 14.58 13.37 1.95
N GLY A 87 14.21 14.36 2.78
CA GLY A 87 13.11 15.29 2.50
C GLY A 87 11.70 14.67 2.56
N ALA A 88 11.59 13.41 2.99
CA ALA A 88 10.33 12.69 3.04
C ALA A 88 9.42 13.23 4.16
N LYS A 89 8.15 13.46 3.82
CA LYS A 89 7.12 13.91 4.78
C LYS A 89 6.51 12.74 5.57
N ARG A 90 6.78 11.50 5.17
CA ARG A 90 6.24 10.29 5.79
C ARG A 90 7.22 9.14 5.70
N HIS A 91 7.45 8.51 6.83
CA HIS A 91 8.22 7.28 6.97
C HIS A 91 7.26 6.14 7.34
N ARG A 92 7.06 5.18 6.44
CA ARG A 92 6.09 4.10 6.60
C ARG A 92 6.78 2.81 7.02
N ILE A 93 6.17 2.10 7.98
CA ILE A 93 6.56 0.75 8.40
C ILE A 93 5.32 -0.13 8.31
N THR A 94 5.36 -1.19 7.48
CA THR A 94 4.28 -2.19 7.41
C THR A 94 4.71 -3.43 8.15
N THR A 95 3.95 -3.83 9.17
CA THR A 95 4.29 -4.96 10.05
C THR A 95 3.10 -5.89 10.24
N ASN A 96 3.36 -7.17 10.47
CA ASN A 96 2.33 -8.14 10.86
C ASN A 96 1.84 -7.94 12.32
N GLY A 97 2.41 -6.99 13.06
CA GLY A 97 1.97 -6.58 14.39
C GLY A 97 2.37 -7.51 15.54
N THR A 98 2.75 -8.74 15.28
CA THR A 98 2.99 -9.75 16.33
C THR A 98 4.22 -9.45 17.22
N LEU A 99 5.19 -8.72 16.66
CA LEU A 99 6.46 -8.39 17.34
C LEU A 99 6.52 -6.94 17.83
N ILE A 100 5.46 -6.15 17.72
CA ILE A 100 5.42 -4.77 18.24
C ILE A 100 5.72 -4.76 19.74
N THR A 101 6.59 -3.83 20.15
CA THR A 101 7.02 -3.64 21.54
C THR A 101 6.64 -2.24 22.04
N LYS A 102 6.68 -2.06 23.38
CA LYS A 102 6.49 -0.73 23.96
C LYS A 102 7.56 0.25 23.46
N GLU A 103 8.82 -0.18 23.35
CA GLU A 103 9.91 0.65 22.80
C GLU A 103 9.60 1.15 21.37
N TYR A 104 9.05 0.27 20.52
CA TYR A 104 8.62 0.66 19.18
C TYR A 104 7.54 1.74 19.21
N VAL A 105 6.50 1.54 20.01
CA VAL A 105 5.39 2.50 20.17
C VAL A 105 5.88 3.84 20.67
N ASP A 106 6.68 3.83 21.76
CA ASP A 106 7.25 5.05 22.33
C ASP A 106 8.12 5.79 21.31
N PHE A 107 8.93 5.06 20.54
CA PHE A 107 9.75 5.66 19.49
C PHE A 107 8.88 6.28 18.39
N CYS A 108 7.91 5.55 17.83
CA CYS A 108 7.05 6.08 16.77
C CYS A 108 6.25 7.31 17.22
N ASN A 109 5.82 7.34 18.48
CA ASN A 109 5.07 8.48 19.02
C ASN A 109 5.91 9.74 19.23
N ASN A 110 7.24 9.61 19.31
CA ASN A 110 8.15 10.76 19.38
C ASN A 110 8.40 11.42 18.01
N TYR A 111 7.96 10.81 16.90
CA TYR A 111 8.17 11.30 15.55
C TYR A 111 6.85 11.33 14.76
N SER A 112 6.36 12.52 14.45
CA SER A 112 5.06 12.72 13.79
C SER A 112 5.03 12.29 12.32
N ASP A 113 6.18 12.08 11.71
CA ASP A 113 6.36 11.64 10.33
C ASP A 113 6.39 10.11 10.18
N ILE A 114 6.47 9.34 11.29
CA ILE A 114 6.40 7.87 11.26
C ILE A 114 4.95 7.43 11.24
N PHE A 115 4.63 6.57 10.27
CA PHE A 115 3.31 5.97 10.09
C PHE A 115 3.41 4.45 10.06
N THR A 116 2.71 3.79 10.96
CA THR A 116 2.68 2.32 11.04
C THR A 116 1.46 1.77 10.28
N VAL A 117 1.66 0.76 9.45
CA VAL A 117 0.59 -0.03 8.87
C VAL A 117 0.63 -1.41 9.48
N VAL A 118 -0.45 -1.80 10.13
CA VAL A 118 -0.58 -3.10 10.77
C VAL A 118 -1.38 -4.02 9.85
N SER A 119 -0.73 -5.08 9.36
CA SER A 119 -1.41 -6.09 8.56
C SER A 119 -2.36 -6.90 9.43
N PHE A 120 -3.64 -6.92 9.03
CA PHE A 120 -4.66 -7.66 9.75
C PHE A 120 -4.66 -9.13 9.33
N HIS A 121 -4.15 -9.97 10.22
CA HIS A 121 -4.12 -11.42 10.08
C HIS A 121 -5.00 -12.07 11.13
N ASP A 122 -5.86 -12.97 10.72
CA ASP A 122 -6.85 -13.63 11.57
C ASP A 122 -6.20 -14.26 12.81
N GLY A 123 -6.54 -13.75 14.00
CA GLY A 123 -6.18 -14.31 15.30
C GLY A 123 -4.68 -14.36 15.66
N ARG A 124 -3.78 -13.83 14.83
CA ARG A 124 -2.31 -13.95 15.05
C ARG A 124 -1.75 -12.87 15.99
N ILE A 125 -2.46 -11.77 16.14
CA ILE A 125 -2.09 -10.68 17.03
C ILE A 125 -2.89 -10.87 18.33
N THR A 126 -2.20 -11.01 19.46
CA THR A 126 -2.85 -11.19 20.76
C THR A 126 -3.53 -9.90 21.24
N ASP A 127 -4.47 -10.01 22.15
CA ASP A 127 -5.22 -8.87 22.71
C ASP A 127 -4.28 -7.84 23.37
N ASP A 128 -3.25 -8.28 24.07
CA ASP A 128 -2.26 -7.38 24.66
C ASP A 128 -1.47 -6.60 23.60
N LYS A 129 -1.18 -7.23 22.46
CA LYS A 129 -0.56 -6.55 21.34
C LYS A 129 -1.51 -5.53 20.72
N TRP A 130 -2.81 -5.85 20.58
CA TRP A 130 -3.80 -4.89 20.10
C TRP A 130 -3.93 -3.69 21.05
N ARG A 131 -3.96 -3.90 22.37
CA ARG A 131 -3.92 -2.80 23.36
C ARG A 131 -2.66 -1.95 23.22
N LEU A 132 -1.53 -2.57 22.91
CA LEU A 132 -0.28 -1.85 22.69
C LEU A 132 -0.28 -1.06 21.38
N ILE A 133 -0.73 -1.67 20.28
CA ILE A 133 -0.90 -1.03 18.97
C ILE A 133 -1.83 0.18 19.09
N GLY A 134 -2.89 0.06 19.88
CA GLY A 134 -3.81 1.16 20.18
C GLY A 134 -3.14 2.41 20.74
N LYS A 135 -1.94 2.33 21.30
CA LYS A 135 -1.19 3.49 21.81
C LYS A 135 -0.39 4.23 20.73
N LEU A 136 -0.30 3.72 19.51
CA LEU A 136 0.32 4.43 18.40
C LEU A 136 -0.50 5.67 18.01
N ASN A 137 0.17 6.80 17.79
CA ASN A 137 -0.48 8.04 17.36
C ASN A 137 -0.87 7.99 15.86
N HIS A 138 -0.03 7.42 15.02
CA HIS A 138 -0.18 7.42 13.57
C HIS A 138 -0.10 6.00 13.00
N PHE A 139 -1.25 5.37 12.78
CA PHE A 139 -1.31 4.04 12.18
C PHE A 139 -2.62 3.78 11.44
N SER A 140 -2.62 2.76 10.61
CA SER A 140 -3.81 2.16 9.99
C SER A 140 -3.73 0.65 10.06
N ILE A 141 -4.87 0.01 9.86
CA ILE A 141 -4.99 -1.43 9.66
C ILE A 141 -5.14 -1.70 8.18
N GLU A 142 -4.46 -2.72 7.66
CA GLU A 142 -4.57 -3.16 6.27
C GLU A 142 -4.89 -4.65 6.23
N ALA A 143 -6.01 -5.02 5.60
CA ALA A 143 -6.43 -6.38 5.40
C ALA A 143 -6.32 -6.78 3.93
N LEU A 144 -6.19 -8.08 3.66
CA LEU A 144 -6.13 -8.61 2.31
C LEU A 144 -7.46 -9.29 1.96
N ILE A 145 -7.97 -8.98 0.78
CA ILE A 145 -9.09 -9.67 0.13
C ILE A 145 -8.50 -10.73 -0.80
N HIS A 146 -9.01 -11.94 -0.72
CA HIS A 146 -8.53 -13.11 -1.47
C HIS A 146 -9.63 -14.15 -1.59
N HIS A 147 -9.45 -15.18 -2.41
CA HIS A 147 -10.45 -16.23 -2.66
C HIS A 147 -11.12 -16.77 -1.38
N LYS A 148 -10.37 -17.01 -0.31
CA LYS A 148 -10.94 -17.50 0.97
C LYS A 148 -11.58 -16.40 1.84
N ARG A 149 -11.53 -15.14 1.41
CA ARG A 149 -12.10 -13.97 2.09
C ARG A 149 -12.40 -12.87 1.08
N VAL A 150 -13.53 -13.03 0.40
CA VAL A 150 -13.95 -12.15 -0.70
C VAL A 150 -14.63 -10.86 -0.22
N SER A 151 -15.15 -10.81 0.99
CA SER A 151 -15.90 -9.66 1.51
C SER A 151 -15.22 -9.01 2.71
N PRO A 152 -15.11 -7.67 2.74
CA PRO A 152 -14.71 -6.93 3.95
C PRO A 152 -15.61 -7.22 5.16
N LEU A 153 -16.91 -7.54 4.96
CA LEU A 153 -17.83 -7.86 6.06
C LEU A 153 -17.41 -9.07 6.88
N MET A 154 -16.64 -9.99 6.29
CA MET A 154 -16.09 -11.14 7.01
C MET A 154 -15.11 -10.75 8.13
N LEU A 155 -14.64 -9.50 8.14
CA LEU A 155 -13.72 -8.99 9.16
C LEU A 155 -14.38 -8.01 10.14
N ARG A 156 -15.69 -7.78 10.00
CA ARG A 156 -16.40 -6.77 10.78
C ARG A 156 -16.31 -7.02 12.28
N ASP A 157 -16.70 -8.20 12.73
CA ASP A 157 -16.77 -8.52 14.17
C ASP A 157 -15.37 -8.52 14.81
N ASP A 158 -14.38 -9.03 14.09
CA ASP A 158 -12.98 -8.97 14.52
C ASP A 158 -12.46 -7.53 14.60
N TYR A 159 -12.79 -6.69 13.62
CA TYR A 159 -12.40 -5.28 13.64
C TYR A 159 -13.06 -4.52 14.80
N GLU A 160 -14.36 -4.74 15.05
CA GLU A 160 -15.06 -4.14 16.20
C GLU A 160 -14.40 -4.56 17.52
N ARG A 161 -14.16 -5.86 17.70
CA ARG A 161 -13.47 -6.38 18.89
C ARG A 161 -12.10 -5.73 19.11
N ILE A 162 -11.31 -5.56 18.06
CA ILE A 162 -9.99 -4.92 18.21
C ILE A 162 -10.10 -3.42 18.42
N CYS A 163 -11.12 -2.74 17.91
CA CYS A 163 -11.40 -1.34 18.22
C CYS A 163 -11.70 -1.16 19.72
N ASP A 164 -12.48 -2.06 20.31
CA ASP A 164 -12.78 -2.06 21.74
C ASP A 164 -11.50 -2.28 22.56
N LEU A 165 -10.64 -3.23 22.18
CA LEU A 165 -9.35 -3.46 22.82
C LEU A 165 -8.42 -2.25 22.75
N MET A 166 -8.42 -1.53 21.65
CA MET A 166 -7.58 -0.35 21.43
C MET A 166 -8.16 0.93 22.02
N GLY A 167 -9.45 0.97 22.32
CA GLY A 167 -10.17 2.18 22.71
C GLY A 167 -10.29 3.23 21.59
N LYS A 168 -10.11 2.86 20.34
CA LYS A 168 -10.22 3.75 19.17
C LYS A 168 -10.42 2.98 17.87
N ARG A 169 -10.92 3.70 16.84
CA ARG A 169 -11.15 3.18 15.49
C ARG A 169 -10.08 3.67 14.51
N PRO A 170 -9.06 2.89 14.21
CA PRO A 170 -8.09 3.26 13.19
C PRO A 170 -8.70 3.14 11.79
N PRO A 171 -8.18 3.87 10.79
CA PRO A 171 -8.53 3.61 9.40
C PRO A 171 -8.23 2.16 9.03
N ILE A 172 -9.17 1.52 8.32
CA ILE A 172 -8.97 0.17 7.77
C ILE A 172 -8.96 0.23 6.24
N GLY A 173 -7.89 -0.33 5.65
CA GLY A 173 -7.75 -0.46 4.21
C GLY A 173 -7.80 -1.91 3.76
N PHE A 174 -8.12 -2.11 2.48
CA PHE A 174 -8.16 -3.42 1.87
C PHE A 174 -7.32 -3.42 0.61
N ASP A 175 -6.38 -4.37 0.52
CA ASP A 175 -5.67 -4.70 -0.70
C ASP A 175 -6.11 -6.08 -1.18
N MET A 176 -6.07 -6.29 -2.49
CA MET A 176 -6.49 -7.54 -3.11
C MET A 176 -5.28 -8.37 -3.49
N ILE A 177 -5.33 -9.67 -3.18
CA ILE A 177 -4.34 -10.63 -3.65
C ILE A 177 -4.48 -10.77 -5.15
N LYS A 178 -3.38 -10.60 -5.85
CA LYS A 178 -3.25 -10.78 -7.30
C LYS A 178 -2.59 -12.10 -7.60
N ALA A 179 -3.02 -12.74 -8.69
CA ALA A 179 -2.35 -13.93 -9.20
C ALA A 179 -0.92 -13.60 -9.61
N ASN A 180 0.03 -14.22 -8.94
CA ASN A 180 1.45 -13.98 -9.13
C ASN A 180 2.23 -15.21 -8.65
N ASP A 181 3.38 -15.49 -9.24
CA ASP A 181 4.17 -16.70 -9.00
C ASP A 181 4.67 -16.86 -7.54
N GLY A 182 4.70 -15.75 -6.77
CA GLY A 182 5.09 -15.79 -5.35
C GLY A 182 3.95 -16.11 -4.38
N CYS A 183 2.71 -16.19 -4.84
CA CYS A 183 1.53 -16.43 -4.02
C CYS A 183 0.87 -17.77 -4.35
N HIS A 184 0.53 -18.57 -3.34
CA HIS A 184 -0.16 -19.85 -3.57
C HIS A 184 -1.51 -19.62 -4.27
N SER A 185 -1.80 -20.40 -5.32
CA SER A 185 -2.99 -20.24 -6.18
C SER A 185 -4.32 -20.31 -5.44
N ASP A 186 -4.38 -21.01 -4.30
CA ASP A 186 -5.58 -21.08 -3.44
C ASP A 186 -6.07 -19.71 -2.89
N TYR A 187 -5.27 -18.67 -3.05
CA TYR A 187 -5.61 -17.32 -2.62
C TYR A 187 -5.93 -16.37 -3.78
N TRP A 188 -5.75 -16.83 -5.02
CA TRP A 188 -6.01 -15.98 -6.18
C TRP A 188 -7.49 -15.72 -6.34
N MET A 189 -7.82 -14.46 -6.60
CA MET A 189 -9.19 -14.06 -6.89
C MET A 189 -9.60 -14.53 -8.27
N THR A 190 -10.81 -15.07 -8.36
CA THR A 190 -11.50 -15.38 -9.62
C THR A 190 -12.42 -14.23 -10.04
N GLU A 191 -13.03 -14.31 -11.20
CA GLU A 191 -14.04 -13.34 -11.62
C GLU A 191 -15.29 -13.43 -10.74
N GLU A 192 -15.70 -14.62 -10.33
CA GLU A 192 -16.81 -14.84 -9.41
C GLU A 192 -16.53 -14.20 -8.05
N ASP A 193 -15.33 -14.39 -7.50
CA ASP A 193 -14.91 -13.72 -6.25
C ASP A 193 -14.99 -12.21 -6.35
N LEU A 194 -14.66 -11.63 -7.52
CA LEU A 194 -14.80 -10.19 -7.73
C LEU A 194 -16.25 -9.75 -7.79
N CYS A 195 -17.14 -10.53 -8.40
CA CYS A 195 -18.58 -10.26 -8.37
C CYS A 195 -19.09 -10.24 -6.92
N ASP A 196 -18.71 -11.22 -6.10
CA ASP A 196 -19.07 -11.30 -4.70
C ASP A 196 -18.47 -10.14 -3.89
N TYR A 197 -17.22 -9.78 -4.14
CA TYR A 197 -16.60 -8.62 -3.54
C TYR A 197 -17.39 -7.33 -3.82
N PHE A 198 -17.73 -7.06 -5.08
CA PHE A 198 -18.45 -5.85 -5.44
C PHE A 198 -19.90 -5.86 -4.96
N ALA A 199 -20.58 -7.01 -4.97
CA ALA A 199 -21.89 -7.16 -4.34
C ALA A 199 -21.83 -6.83 -2.84
N SER A 200 -20.81 -7.32 -2.15
CA SER A 200 -20.60 -6.99 -0.73
C SER A 200 -20.31 -5.51 -0.51
N MET A 201 -19.58 -4.85 -1.42
CA MET A 201 -19.31 -3.41 -1.34
C MET A 201 -20.57 -2.56 -1.50
N VAL A 202 -21.52 -2.97 -2.35
CA VAL A 202 -22.85 -2.33 -2.47
C VAL A 202 -23.60 -2.45 -1.14
N LEU A 203 -23.64 -3.65 -0.56
CA LEU A 203 -24.28 -3.87 0.75
C LEU A 203 -23.60 -3.03 1.86
N ILE A 204 -22.28 -2.94 1.87
CA ILE A 204 -21.51 -2.10 2.80
C ILE A 204 -21.92 -0.63 2.65
N TYR A 205 -22.09 -0.15 1.42
CA TYR A 205 -22.52 1.23 1.17
C TYR A 205 -23.92 1.50 1.74
N GLU A 206 -24.86 0.58 1.54
CA GLU A 206 -26.21 0.69 2.11
C GLU A 206 -26.19 0.66 3.65
N LEU A 207 -25.45 -0.27 4.26
CA LEU A 207 -25.30 -0.35 5.72
C LEU A 207 -24.65 0.91 6.29
N ALA A 208 -23.66 1.49 5.62
CA ALA A 208 -23.05 2.73 6.02
C ALA A 208 -24.01 3.91 6.00
N ASN A 209 -24.87 4.00 4.99
CA ASN A 209 -25.78 5.13 4.80
C ASN A 209 -27.09 4.99 5.59
N ILE A 210 -27.71 3.80 5.58
CA ILE A 210 -29.02 3.56 6.21
C ILE A 210 -28.87 3.23 7.69
N LYS A 211 -28.00 2.29 8.02
CA LYS A 211 -27.80 1.82 9.41
C LYS A 211 -26.76 2.61 10.19
N LYS A 212 -26.02 3.50 9.51
CA LYS A 212 -24.91 4.26 10.09
C LYS A 212 -23.84 3.36 10.73
N ASP A 213 -23.67 2.16 10.18
CA ASP A 213 -22.72 1.17 10.66
C ASP A 213 -21.29 1.71 10.63
N PRO A 214 -20.58 1.80 11.77
CA PRO A 214 -19.30 2.48 11.83
C PRO A 214 -18.18 1.76 11.05
N PHE A 215 -18.21 0.41 10.99
CA PHE A 215 -17.26 -0.35 10.18
C PHE A 215 -17.49 -0.07 8.69
N CYS A 216 -18.73 -0.17 8.24
CA CYS A 216 -19.08 0.09 6.84
C CYS A 216 -18.74 1.54 6.43
N GLN A 217 -18.98 2.51 7.31
CA GLN A 217 -18.57 3.90 7.07
C GLN A 217 -17.05 4.03 6.90
N ALA A 218 -16.24 3.35 7.73
CA ALA A 218 -14.79 3.36 7.61
C ALA A 218 -14.31 2.72 6.30
N VAL A 219 -14.92 1.61 5.88
CA VAL A 219 -14.62 0.92 4.60
C VAL A 219 -14.91 1.85 3.42
N ILE A 220 -16.11 2.44 3.36
CA ILE A 220 -16.51 3.34 2.27
C ILE A 220 -15.64 4.60 2.23
N ALA A 221 -15.36 5.21 3.39
CA ALA A 221 -14.50 6.39 3.47
C ALA A 221 -13.10 6.09 2.89
N GLN A 222 -12.52 4.94 3.20
CA GLN A 222 -11.21 4.54 2.69
C GLN A 222 -11.25 4.20 1.18
N PHE A 223 -12.31 3.54 0.72
CA PHE A 223 -12.53 3.24 -0.69
C PHE A 223 -12.59 4.51 -1.53
N LEU A 224 -13.41 5.47 -1.12
CA LEU A 224 -13.57 6.76 -1.80
C LEU A 224 -12.32 7.65 -1.68
N TYR A 225 -11.62 7.61 -0.54
CA TYR A 225 -10.36 8.33 -0.38
C TYR A 225 -9.30 7.86 -1.38
N ARG A 226 -9.15 6.55 -1.54
CA ARG A 226 -8.23 5.96 -2.55
C ARG A 226 -8.60 6.41 -3.95
N TYR A 227 -9.88 6.36 -4.32
CA TYR A 227 -10.35 6.78 -5.62
C TYR A 227 -10.16 8.29 -5.87
N ARG A 228 -10.54 9.16 -4.92
CA ARG A 228 -10.33 10.61 -5.03
C ARG A 228 -8.84 10.98 -5.16
N LYS A 229 -7.98 10.24 -4.51
CA LYS A 229 -6.52 10.40 -4.67
C LYS A 229 -6.10 10.08 -6.11
N ASP A 230 -6.69 9.05 -6.70
CA ASP A 230 -6.42 8.65 -8.07
C ASP A 230 -6.90 9.69 -9.09
N LEU A 231 -8.07 10.29 -8.89
CA LEU A 231 -8.63 11.35 -9.75
C LEU A 231 -7.85 12.67 -9.73
N LYS A 232 -7.09 12.97 -8.68
CA LYS A 232 -6.28 14.18 -8.60
C LYS A 232 -5.10 14.21 -9.57
N TYR A 233 -4.73 13.08 -10.14
CA TYR A 233 -3.72 13.02 -11.18
C TYR A 233 -4.34 13.46 -12.51
N LYS A 234 -3.96 14.67 -12.97
CA LYS A 234 -4.30 15.14 -14.34
C LYS A 234 -3.40 14.40 -15.33
N GLY A 235 -3.97 13.54 -16.14
CA GLY A 235 -3.26 12.73 -17.12
C GLY A 235 -3.27 11.23 -16.79
N ILE A 236 -2.49 10.46 -17.55
CA ILE A 236 -2.31 9.04 -17.26
C ILE A 236 -1.64 8.94 -15.89
N LYS A 237 -2.36 8.38 -14.93
CA LYS A 237 -1.76 8.06 -13.63
C LYS A 237 -0.62 7.09 -13.91
N PRO A 238 0.63 7.49 -13.64
CA PRO A 238 1.69 6.54 -13.78
C PRO A 238 1.40 5.42 -12.79
N ASN A 239 1.26 4.19 -13.29
CA ASN A 239 1.32 3.03 -12.40
C ASN A 239 2.65 3.16 -11.65
N PRO A 240 2.66 3.27 -10.31
CA PRO A 240 3.88 3.52 -9.56
C PRO A 240 4.97 2.48 -9.86
N CYS A 241 4.57 1.28 -10.24
CA CYS A 241 5.49 0.20 -10.60
C CYS A 241 6.05 0.34 -12.02
N VAL A 242 5.23 0.83 -12.98
CA VAL A 242 5.58 0.87 -14.41
C VAL A 242 6.50 2.03 -14.77
N ASN A 243 6.34 3.14 -14.09
CA ASN A 243 7.07 4.36 -14.44
C ASN A 243 8.25 4.65 -13.50
N ASN A 244 8.78 3.64 -12.81
CA ASN A 244 9.85 3.78 -11.81
C ASN A 244 9.61 4.92 -10.80
N HIS A 245 8.33 5.17 -10.49
CA HIS A 245 8.00 6.18 -9.49
C HIS A 245 8.36 5.76 -8.07
N ILE A 246 8.64 4.46 -7.85
CA ILE A 246 9.11 3.94 -6.57
C ILE A 246 10.54 3.47 -6.77
N LEU A 247 11.49 4.05 -6.06
CA LEU A 247 12.82 3.49 -5.98
C LEU A 247 12.83 2.43 -4.89
N SER A 248 13.02 1.17 -5.26
CA SER A 248 13.16 0.06 -4.31
C SER A 248 14.61 -0.38 -4.27
N ILE A 249 15.22 -0.31 -3.08
CA ILE A 249 16.62 -0.68 -2.85
C ILE A 249 16.76 -1.65 -1.68
N ASP A 250 17.84 -2.41 -1.68
CA ASP A 250 18.31 -3.13 -0.49
C ASP A 250 19.47 -2.38 0.20
N LEU A 251 19.98 -2.94 1.29
CA LEU A 251 21.09 -2.34 2.06
C LEU A 251 22.47 -2.48 1.36
N PHE A 252 22.53 -3.11 0.20
CA PHE A 252 23.73 -3.13 -0.66
C PHE A 252 23.63 -2.10 -1.79
N GLY A 253 22.55 -1.33 -1.84
CA GLY A 253 22.27 -0.36 -2.88
C GLY A 253 21.72 -0.96 -4.17
N ASN A 254 21.46 -2.26 -4.23
CA ASN A 254 20.84 -2.87 -5.39
C ASN A 254 19.42 -2.35 -5.57
N THR A 255 19.05 -2.11 -6.83
CA THR A 255 17.72 -1.61 -7.20
C THR A 255 16.86 -2.69 -7.80
N TYR A 256 15.54 -2.59 -7.58
CA TYR A 256 14.53 -3.53 -8.03
C TYR A 256 13.35 -2.80 -8.65
N ASN A 257 12.76 -3.37 -9.69
CA ASN A 257 11.53 -2.83 -10.31
C ASN A 257 10.30 -3.04 -9.42
N CYS A 258 10.33 -4.04 -8.56
CA CYS A 258 9.25 -4.34 -7.62
C CYS A 258 9.84 -4.77 -6.28
N HIS A 259 9.32 -4.21 -5.20
CA HIS A 259 9.74 -4.59 -3.84
C HIS A 259 9.27 -6.00 -3.42
N HIS A 260 8.33 -6.59 -4.16
CA HIS A 260 7.91 -7.99 -3.98
C HIS A 260 8.80 -8.96 -4.76
N ASN A 261 9.44 -8.51 -5.82
CA ASN A 261 10.30 -9.32 -6.68
C ASN A 261 11.76 -8.85 -6.54
N ASN A 262 12.37 -9.20 -5.41
CA ASN A 262 13.68 -8.73 -4.97
C ASN A 262 14.74 -9.83 -4.95
N SER A 263 14.59 -10.83 -5.81
CA SER A 263 15.61 -11.85 -6.01
C SER A 263 16.82 -11.31 -6.78
N PRO A 264 18.01 -11.94 -6.68
CA PRO A 264 19.23 -11.45 -7.32
C PRO A 264 19.12 -11.29 -8.84
N GLU A 265 18.35 -12.16 -9.51
CA GLU A 265 18.12 -12.10 -10.96
C GLU A 265 17.27 -10.88 -11.37
N ASN A 266 16.57 -10.24 -10.43
CA ASN A 266 15.75 -9.06 -10.65
C ASN A 266 16.43 -7.74 -10.27
N ILE A 267 17.73 -7.78 -10.00
CA ILE A 267 18.55 -6.57 -9.77
C ILE A 267 18.61 -5.79 -11.09
N THR A 268 18.19 -4.53 -11.04
CA THR A 268 18.17 -3.63 -12.19
C THR A 268 19.33 -2.64 -12.23
N GLY A 269 20.11 -2.58 -11.16
CA GLY A 269 21.27 -1.72 -11.02
C GLY A 269 21.69 -1.57 -9.57
N ASN A 270 22.57 -0.59 -9.29
CA ASN A 270 23.03 -0.29 -7.94
C ASN A 270 23.23 1.21 -7.78
N ILE A 271 22.54 1.85 -6.82
CA ILE A 271 22.59 3.31 -6.59
C ILE A 271 23.93 3.79 -6.06
N PHE A 272 24.76 2.89 -5.52
CA PHE A 272 26.11 3.23 -5.03
C PHE A 272 27.16 3.28 -6.14
N ASN A 273 26.81 2.77 -7.34
CA ASN A 273 27.65 2.99 -8.51
C ASN A 273 27.51 4.46 -8.96
N PRO A 274 28.62 5.24 -9.08
CA PRO A 274 28.59 6.61 -9.59
C PRO A 274 27.94 6.74 -10.96
N ASP A 275 28.10 5.74 -11.81
CA ASP A 275 27.53 5.70 -13.17
C ASP A 275 26.11 5.13 -13.21
N PHE A 276 25.47 4.96 -12.07
CA PHE A 276 24.10 4.43 -12.01
C PHE A 276 23.13 5.33 -12.74
N ILE A 277 22.56 4.79 -13.80
CA ILE A 277 21.42 5.38 -14.50
C ILE A 277 20.19 4.64 -14.02
N PRO A 278 19.18 5.33 -13.44
CA PRO A 278 17.92 4.69 -13.09
C PRO A 278 17.39 3.90 -14.28
N PRO A 279 16.94 2.67 -14.09
CA PRO A 279 16.37 1.87 -15.17
C PRO A 279 15.26 2.69 -15.84
N LYS A 280 15.24 2.66 -17.18
CA LYS A 280 14.13 3.28 -17.93
C LYS A 280 12.82 2.73 -17.40
N PRO A 281 11.76 3.57 -17.33
CA PRO A 281 10.43 3.07 -16.99
C PRO A 281 10.17 1.81 -17.78
N ILE A 282 9.67 0.76 -17.13
CA ILE A 282 9.24 -0.44 -17.83
C ILE A 282 8.23 0.06 -18.87
N SER A 283 8.65 0.10 -20.12
CA SER A 283 7.71 0.36 -21.19
C SER A 283 6.72 -0.78 -21.11
N PHE A 284 5.48 -0.46 -20.72
CA PHE A 284 4.40 -1.43 -20.79
C PHE A 284 4.44 -1.99 -22.18
N ASN A 285 4.80 -3.25 -22.30
CA ASN A 285 4.64 -3.93 -23.54
C ASN A 285 3.13 -4.11 -23.73
N LEU A 286 2.49 -3.10 -24.38
CA LEU A 286 1.07 -3.13 -24.70
C LEU A 286 0.73 -4.39 -25.50
N SER A 287 1.72 -5.06 -26.12
CA SER A 287 1.56 -6.35 -26.76
C SER A 287 1.15 -7.47 -25.78
N ARG A 288 1.45 -7.32 -24.46
CA ARG A 288 0.98 -8.26 -23.44
C ARG A 288 -0.55 -8.20 -23.26
N PHE A 289 -1.17 -7.10 -23.70
CA PHE A 289 -2.61 -6.81 -23.59
C PHE A 289 -3.34 -6.85 -24.92
N SER A 290 -2.68 -7.30 -25.99
CA SER A 290 -3.19 -7.16 -27.36
C SER A 290 -4.30 -8.15 -27.73
N SER A 291 -4.61 -9.14 -26.91
CA SER A 291 -5.59 -10.18 -27.31
C SER A 291 -7.03 -9.88 -26.89
N THR A 292 -7.29 -9.06 -25.85
CA THR A 292 -8.66 -8.87 -25.33
C THR A 292 -9.01 -7.44 -24.92
N THR A 293 -8.05 -6.56 -24.65
CA THR A 293 -8.35 -5.20 -24.15
C THR A 293 -7.46 -4.15 -24.80
N ASP A 294 -8.05 -3.22 -25.56
CA ASP A 294 -7.33 -2.04 -26.04
C ASP A 294 -7.18 -1.00 -24.91
N CYS A 295 -6.11 -1.14 -24.14
CA CYS A 295 -5.80 -0.21 -23.06
C CYS A 295 -5.58 1.23 -23.55
N ARG A 296 -5.23 1.47 -24.82
CA ARG A 296 -4.98 2.80 -25.39
C ARG A 296 -6.26 3.63 -25.44
N ASN A 297 -7.40 2.98 -25.72
CA ASN A 297 -8.71 3.63 -25.79
C ASN A 297 -9.56 3.41 -24.54
N CYS A 298 -9.03 2.76 -23.50
CA CYS A 298 -9.76 2.46 -22.29
C CYS A 298 -9.92 3.70 -21.41
N LYS A 299 -11.17 4.06 -21.07
CA LYS A 299 -11.48 5.20 -20.20
C LYS A 299 -10.92 5.06 -18.78
N THR A 300 -10.75 3.84 -18.30
CA THR A 300 -10.20 3.53 -16.96
C THR A 300 -8.65 3.51 -16.95
N TYR A 301 -8.00 3.47 -18.12
CA TYR A 301 -6.54 3.41 -18.20
C TYR A 301 -5.83 4.52 -17.39
N PRO A 302 -6.31 5.79 -17.39
CA PRO A 302 -5.70 6.85 -16.59
C PRO A 302 -5.65 6.56 -15.07
N SER A 303 -6.60 5.78 -14.56
CA SER A 303 -6.68 5.42 -13.13
C SER A 303 -6.03 4.07 -12.81
N CYS A 304 -6.05 3.11 -13.74
CA CYS A 304 -5.48 1.78 -13.52
C CYS A 304 -4.01 1.67 -13.95
N GLY A 305 -3.57 2.48 -14.92
CA GLY A 305 -2.21 2.46 -15.47
C GLY A 305 -1.80 1.11 -16.08
N GLY A 306 -2.77 0.27 -16.46
CA GLY A 306 -2.52 -1.06 -17.03
C GLY A 306 -2.41 -2.22 -16.02
N GLY A 307 -2.75 -1.99 -14.74
CA GLY A 307 -2.75 -3.03 -13.71
C GLY A 307 -1.36 -3.35 -13.13
N CYS A 308 -1.23 -4.50 -12.50
CA CYS A 308 0.02 -4.97 -11.92
C CYS A 308 0.83 -5.73 -12.99
N TYR A 309 2.07 -5.33 -13.24
CA TYR A 309 2.90 -5.98 -14.28
C TYR A 309 3.37 -7.39 -13.88
N THR A 310 3.32 -7.74 -12.59
CA THR A 310 3.61 -9.09 -12.10
C THR A 310 2.36 -9.96 -12.01
N SER A 311 1.17 -9.44 -12.34
CA SER A 311 -0.07 -10.21 -12.32
C SER A 311 -0.15 -11.11 -13.56
N ASN A 312 -0.52 -12.38 -13.35
CA ASN A 312 -0.76 -13.36 -14.39
C ASN A 312 -2.21 -13.34 -14.89
N THR A 313 -3.08 -12.52 -14.27
CA THR A 313 -4.52 -12.43 -14.58
C THR A 313 -4.92 -11.00 -14.90
N HIS A 314 -4.58 -10.55 -16.12
CA HIS A 314 -4.87 -9.19 -16.57
C HIS A 314 -6.38 -8.90 -16.63
N GLU A 315 -7.18 -9.86 -17.06
CA GLU A 315 -8.64 -9.75 -17.16
C GLU A 315 -9.24 -9.46 -15.77
N ILE A 316 -8.79 -10.14 -14.74
CA ILE A 316 -9.21 -9.93 -13.35
C ILE A 316 -8.85 -8.51 -12.89
N ASP A 317 -7.62 -8.07 -13.15
CA ASP A 317 -7.20 -6.69 -12.84
C ASP A 317 -8.06 -5.67 -13.58
N CYS A 318 -8.34 -5.89 -14.86
CA CYS A 318 -9.14 -5.00 -15.70
C CYS A 318 -10.58 -4.88 -15.19
N PHE A 319 -11.21 -6.02 -14.88
CA PHE A 319 -12.55 -6.07 -14.30
C PHE A 319 -12.60 -5.32 -12.96
N TYR A 320 -11.66 -5.58 -12.07
CA TYR A 320 -11.56 -4.89 -10.77
C TYR A 320 -11.47 -3.37 -10.91
N TYR A 321 -10.57 -2.87 -11.73
CA TYR A 321 -10.37 -1.42 -11.86
C TYR A 321 -11.56 -0.73 -12.50
N LYS A 322 -12.19 -1.33 -13.52
CA LYS A 322 -13.38 -0.78 -14.19
C LYS A 322 -14.55 -0.68 -13.22
N THR A 323 -14.90 -1.78 -12.56
CA THR A 323 -16.03 -1.83 -11.63
C THR A 323 -15.79 -0.93 -10.41
N ARG A 324 -14.57 -0.88 -9.89
CA ARG A 324 -14.20 0.04 -8.80
C ARG A 324 -14.41 1.49 -9.19
N GLU A 325 -14.03 1.88 -10.40
CA GLU A 325 -14.18 3.24 -10.87
C GLU A 325 -15.66 3.63 -11.05
N GLU A 326 -16.46 2.74 -11.62
CA GLU A 326 -17.89 2.95 -11.81
C GLU A 326 -18.63 3.13 -10.48
N LEU A 327 -18.40 2.22 -9.52
CA LEU A 327 -19.00 2.33 -8.19
C LEU A 327 -18.58 3.60 -7.45
N ALA A 328 -17.29 3.94 -7.51
CA ALA A 328 -16.80 5.13 -6.83
C ALA A 328 -17.39 6.43 -7.41
N LYS A 329 -17.56 6.51 -8.73
CA LYS A 329 -18.25 7.63 -9.40
C LYS A 329 -19.68 7.75 -8.95
N LEU A 330 -20.43 6.65 -9.02
CA LEU A 330 -21.83 6.58 -8.62
C LEU A 330 -22.02 7.07 -7.17
N TRP A 331 -21.23 6.57 -6.24
CA TRP A 331 -21.34 6.94 -4.82
C TRP A 331 -20.91 8.38 -4.55
N LEU A 332 -19.93 8.92 -5.27
CA LEU A 332 -19.54 10.32 -5.14
C LEU A 332 -20.63 11.26 -5.66
N GLU A 333 -21.26 10.95 -6.80
CA GLU A 333 -22.38 11.72 -7.35
C GLU A 333 -23.57 11.74 -6.39
N GLU A 334 -23.88 10.60 -5.77
CA GLU A 334 -24.97 10.48 -4.78
C GLU A 334 -24.66 11.30 -3.51
N LEU A 335 -23.43 11.22 -2.99
CA LEU A 335 -23.02 12.03 -1.84
C LEU A 335 -23.07 13.52 -2.14
N GLU A 336 -22.60 13.98 -3.31
CA GLU A 336 -22.67 15.36 -3.71
C GLU A 336 -24.11 15.86 -3.91
N LYS A 337 -25.00 15.00 -4.37
CA LYS A 337 -26.43 15.31 -4.46
C LYS A 337 -27.02 15.53 -3.07
N HIS A 338 -26.77 14.65 -2.11
CA HIS A 338 -27.20 14.80 -0.73
C HIS A 338 -26.65 16.04 -0.05
N GLU A 339 -25.39 16.37 -0.25
CA GLU A 339 -24.79 17.59 0.30
C GLU A 339 -25.47 18.86 -0.26
N ARG A 340 -25.77 18.88 -1.57
CA ARG A 340 -26.49 20.01 -2.21
C ARG A 340 -27.92 20.14 -1.68
N GLU A 341 -28.66 19.04 -1.55
CA GLU A 341 -30.02 19.05 -1.00
C GLU A 341 -30.03 19.51 0.46
N THR A 342 -29.11 19.02 1.28
CA THR A 342 -28.98 19.43 2.69
C THR A 342 -28.63 20.92 2.82
N SER A 343 -27.74 21.41 1.97
CA SER A 343 -27.37 22.83 1.95
C SER A 343 -28.53 23.74 1.53
N ARG A 344 -29.32 23.28 0.55
CA ARG A 344 -30.52 23.99 0.10
C ARG A 344 -31.59 24.07 1.22
N ILE A 345 -31.86 22.96 1.89
CA ILE A 345 -32.81 22.91 3.01
C ILE A 345 -32.36 23.84 4.13
N ARG A 346 -31.07 23.86 4.48
CA ARG A 346 -30.54 24.78 5.50
C ARG A 346 -30.72 26.25 5.13
N GLN A 347 -30.50 26.60 3.85
CA GLN A 347 -30.72 27.97 3.36
C GLN A 347 -32.21 28.38 3.40
N ASP A 348 -33.12 27.46 3.03
CA ASP A 348 -34.55 27.68 3.06
C ASP A 348 -35.10 27.85 4.49
N LEU A 349 -34.52 27.13 5.46
CA LEU A 349 -34.86 27.25 6.90
C LEU A 349 -34.31 28.54 7.53
N GLN A 350 -33.33 29.19 6.90
CA GLN A 350 -32.78 30.49 7.39
C GLN A 350 -33.40 31.72 6.72
N ARG A 351 -34.32 31.51 5.77
CA ARG A 351 -35.08 32.63 5.20
C ARG A 351 -36.16 33.07 6.19
N PRO A 352 -36.24 34.37 6.50
CA PRO A 352 -37.21 34.91 7.43
C PRO A 352 -38.64 34.77 6.93
#